data_8e570cdc81d2d3fc3997a788f430ea4e
#
_entry.id   8e570cdc81d2d3fc3997a788f430ea4e
#
_cell.length_a   1.000
_cell.length_b   1.000
_cell.length_c   1.000
_cell.angle_alpha   90.00
_cell.angle_beta   90.00
_cell.angle_gamma   90.00
#
_symmetry.space_group_name_H-M   'P 1'
#
loop_
_entity.id
_entity.type
_entity.pdbx_description
1 polymer ?
#
loop_
_entity_poly.entity_id
_entity_poly.type
_entity_poly.pdbx_seq_one_letter_code
_entity_poly.pdbx_strand_id
1 'polypeptide(L)'
;MSSPSAPVRIGTRGSALALAQAAIVAESLAQSGVAHEVVVVQTAGDQREPDTAWGEGAFVTAIERALIEGRVDVAVHSAKDIPTDEDPQLTVAAYLRREEARDALVLPEAPPDVPSVGEERGIDDLAAGAVIGTDSPRRTGFLRAHRPDLDVRPLHGNVDTRLRRLDAGEVDGLVLAAAGLIRLGRTDRISQILPVEIVPPAPGQGAICVQIRAADTALHKVVAAIDDLPTRRAVEAERAFLRAAGGGCRAPIGAFAFAADDLLSLLGGFATLDGRTTGLEQISGSADAGPALAKELAARLTARRARLPGAPRVILTRPEEDSPKLVARLAEHGIATLVVPAIEIEPVGPGGDLDRQLSDLAGYDWVVVTSRNGARAISRAAMRLKTKPRVARWAAVGVATARELRAEGLTDVWLPVETSALGIANELPVETGQRILLARGALADDVLSGRLRSRGAEVNEVVAYVTREAPASSRAPLAGAFADGTVDAVIFASPSAVRGLLSLATDDERSAILAVPAICIGPRTAAGARAAGFAVIRESSTREASALAELTAETLHRRKPPEESAGVAT
;
A
#
# COMPACT_ATOMS: atom_id res chain seq x y z
N MET A 1 -6.79 5.52 -46.35
CA MET A 1 -7.75 5.28 -45.27
C MET A 1 -7.53 3.86 -44.79
N SER A 2 -6.86 3.68 -43.66
CA SER A 2 -6.57 2.35 -43.09
C SER A 2 -7.87 1.72 -42.63
N SER A 3 -8.06 0.44 -42.91
CA SER A 3 -9.20 -0.38 -42.48
C SER A 3 -9.45 -0.22 -40.98
N PRO A 4 -10.70 -0.33 -40.47
CA PRO A 4 -10.99 -0.19 -39.06
C PRO A 4 -10.18 -1.23 -38.29
N SER A 5 -9.29 -0.75 -37.42
CA SER A 5 -8.73 -1.58 -36.38
C SER A 5 -9.89 -2.15 -35.53
N ALA A 6 -9.74 -3.37 -34.99
CA ALA A 6 -10.74 -3.97 -34.13
C ALA A 6 -11.13 -2.95 -33.02
N PRO A 7 -12.40 -2.96 -32.54
CA PRO A 7 -12.84 -2.05 -31.52
C PRO A 7 -12.00 -2.24 -30.23
N VAL A 8 -11.68 -1.14 -29.55
CA VAL A 8 -10.97 -1.17 -28.26
C VAL A 8 -11.90 -1.75 -27.20
N ARG A 9 -11.48 -2.84 -26.55
CA ARG A 9 -12.24 -3.52 -25.49
C ARG A 9 -12.01 -2.82 -24.15
N ILE A 10 -13.06 -2.18 -23.63
CA ILE A 10 -13.03 -1.43 -22.37
C ILE A 10 -13.44 -2.35 -21.24
N GLY A 11 -12.48 -2.78 -20.42
CA GLY A 11 -12.72 -3.61 -19.24
C GLY A 11 -13.21 -2.80 -18.04
N THR A 12 -14.31 -3.23 -17.41
CA THR A 12 -14.89 -2.62 -16.23
C THR A 12 -15.59 -3.65 -15.35
N ARG A 13 -15.94 -3.26 -14.10
CA ARG A 13 -16.77 -4.07 -13.20
C ARG A 13 -18.25 -3.95 -13.53
N GLY A 14 -19.06 -4.88 -13.00
CA GLY A 14 -20.52 -4.89 -13.19
C GLY A 14 -21.31 -3.93 -12.29
N SER A 15 -20.67 -3.18 -11.35
CA SER A 15 -21.40 -2.24 -10.49
C SER A 15 -21.90 -1.01 -11.28
N ALA A 16 -23.04 -0.45 -10.88
CA ALA A 16 -23.62 0.72 -11.55
C ALA A 16 -22.62 1.88 -11.70
N LEU A 17 -21.83 2.18 -10.66
CA LEU A 17 -20.82 3.23 -10.71
C LEU A 17 -19.68 2.89 -11.69
N ALA A 18 -19.22 1.63 -11.74
CA ALA A 18 -18.17 1.23 -12.65
C ALA A 18 -18.63 1.28 -14.12
N LEU A 19 -19.87 0.88 -14.39
CA LEU A 19 -20.48 1.00 -15.71
C LEU A 19 -20.65 2.47 -16.13
N ALA A 20 -21.09 3.36 -15.23
CA ALA A 20 -21.16 4.79 -15.49
C ALA A 20 -19.77 5.38 -15.82
N GLN A 21 -18.73 4.99 -15.10
CA GLN A 21 -17.35 5.40 -15.39
C GLN A 21 -16.84 4.88 -16.74
N ALA A 22 -17.12 3.63 -17.07
CA ALA A 22 -16.77 3.05 -18.38
C ALA A 22 -17.52 3.75 -19.53
N ALA A 23 -18.78 4.14 -19.32
CA ALA A 23 -19.54 4.90 -20.32
C ALA A 23 -18.92 6.28 -20.60
N ILE A 24 -18.42 6.99 -19.57
CA ILE A 24 -17.71 8.27 -19.74
C ILE A 24 -16.42 8.08 -20.56
N VAL A 25 -15.66 7.02 -20.29
CA VAL A 25 -14.44 6.71 -21.07
C VAL A 25 -14.79 6.35 -22.51
N ALA A 26 -15.84 5.52 -22.71
CA ALA A 26 -16.32 5.11 -24.01
C ALA A 26 -16.75 6.32 -24.85
N GLU A 27 -17.49 7.25 -24.27
CA GLU A 27 -17.90 8.49 -24.93
C GLU A 27 -16.68 9.35 -25.32
N SER A 28 -15.71 9.51 -24.43
CA SER A 28 -14.48 10.27 -24.70
C SER A 28 -13.66 9.65 -25.84
N LEU A 29 -13.56 8.32 -25.90
CA LEU A 29 -12.91 7.60 -27.00
C LEU A 29 -13.69 7.73 -28.32
N ALA A 30 -15.04 7.67 -28.26
CA ALA A 30 -15.88 7.87 -29.44
C ALA A 30 -15.72 9.28 -30.04
N GLN A 31 -15.67 10.31 -29.18
CA GLN A 31 -15.41 11.69 -29.61
C GLN A 31 -14.02 11.85 -30.29
N SER A 32 -13.07 10.99 -29.92
CA SER A 32 -11.75 10.91 -30.57
C SER A 32 -11.74 9.98 -31.80
N GLY A 33 -12.89 9.49 -32.24
CA GLY A 33 -13.04 8.63 -33.42
C GLY A 33 -12.61 7.18 -33.21
N VAL A 34 -12.52 6.71 -31.97
CA VAL A 34 -12.07 5.35 -31.62
C VAL A 34 -13.29 4.42 -31.45
N ALA A 35 -13.36 3.38 -32.28
CA ALA A 35 -14.35 2.31 -32.13
C ALA A 35 -14.05 1.53 -30.83
N HIS A 36 -15.08 1.23 -30.05
CA HIS A 36 -14.92 0.56 -28.76
C HIS A 36 -16.08 -0.38 -28.44
N GLU A 37 -15.86 -1.28 -27.49
CA GLU A 37 -16.89 -2.11 -26.85
C GLU A 37 -16.61 -2.24 -25.34
N VAL A 38 -17.67 -2.31 -24.52
CA VAL A 38 -17.55 -2.45 -23.06
C VAL A 38 -17.63 -3.92 -22.68
N VAL A 39 -16.61 -4.40 -21.94
CA VAL A 39 -16.50 -5.77 -21.45
C VAL A 39 -16.59 -5.79 -19.93
N VAL A 40 -17.63 -6.43 -19.40
CA VAL A 40 -17.79 -6.58 -17.95
C VAL A 40 -16.94 -7.74 -17.45
N VAL A 41 -15.99 -7.44 -16.55
CA VAL A 41 -15.11 -8.41 -15.89
C VAL A 41 -15.66 -8.69 -14.49
N GLN A 42 -16.02 -9.95 -14.23
CA GLN A 42 -16.44 -10.36 -12.88
C GLN A 42 -15.26 -10.35 -11.93
N THR A 43 -15.42 -9.71 -10.77
CA THR A 43 -14.39 -9.66 -9.73
C THR A 43 -14.81 -10.50 -8.52
N ALA A 44 -13.85 -11.01 -7.76
CA ALA A 44 -14.11 -11.70 -6.51
C ALA A 44 -14.85 -10.79 -5.52
N GLY A 45 -14.70 -9.46 -5.68
CA GLY A 45 -15.41 -8.46 -4.94
C GLY A 45 -16.91 -8.39 -5.22
N ASP A 46 -17.33 -8.69 -6.45
CA ASP A 46 -18.74 -8.65 -6.85
C ASP A 46 -19.52 -9.92 -6.42
N GLN A 47 -18.81 -10.97 -5.96
CA GLN A 47 -19.38 -12.28 -5.60
C GLN A 47 -19.51 -12.55 -4.09
N ARG A 48 -19.01 -11.65 -3.22
CA ARG A 48 -19.04 -11.82 -1.76
C ARG A 48 -20.25 -11.17 -1.09
N GLU A 49 -20.61 -11.71 0.07
CA GLU A 49 -21.67 -11.12 0.91
C GLU A 49 -21.37 -9.69 1.35
N PRO A 50 -22.40 -8.84 1.55
CA PRO A 50 -22.25 -7.39 1.75
C PRO A 50 -21.42 -6.96 2.94
N ASP A 51 -21.28 -7.77 3.99
CA ASP A 51 -20.65 -7.38 5.27
C ASP A 51 -19.23 -7.92 5.48
N THR A 52 -18.55 -8.38 4.41
CA THR A 52 -17.14 -8.81 4.53
C THR A 52 -16.16 -7.67 4.23
N ALA A 53 -15.17 -7.48 5.11
CA ALA A 53 -14.08 -6.52 4.89
C ALA A 53 -13.26 -6.90 3.63
N TRP A 54 -12.92 -5.90 2.81
CA TRP A 54 -12.22 -6.09 1.54
C TRP A 54 -10.71 -5.94 1.74
N GLY A 55 -9.91 -6.84 1.16
CA GLY A 55 -8.45 -6.67 1.05
C GLY A 55 -8.07 -5.58 0.02
N GLU A 56 -6.87 -5.01 0.12
CA GLU A 56 -6.32 -4.09 -0.89
C GLU A 56 -6.33 -4.74 -2.28
N GLY A 57 -6.80 -4.02 -3.30
CA GLY A 57 -6.80 -4.48 -4.68
C GLY A 57 -7.92 -5.46 -5.07
N ALA A 58 -8.81 -5.84 -4.17
CA ALA A 58 -9.88 -6.81 -4.45
C ALA A 58 -10.76 -6.44 -5.67
N PHE A 59 -10.84 -5.16 -5.99
CA PHE A 59 -11.63 -4.62 -7.11
C PHE A 59 -10.82 -4.41 -8.39
N VAL A 60 -9.50 -4.33 -8.31
CA VAL A 60 -8.60 -3.95 -9.40
C VAL A 60 -7.94 -5.18 -10.02
N THR A 61 -7.48 -6.13 -9.20
CA THR A 61 -6.67 -7.28 -9.61
C THR A 61 -7.30 -8.13 -10.72
N ALA A 62 -8.62 -8.32 -10.72
CA ALA A 62 -9.28 -9.13 -11.75
C ALA A 62 -9.31 -8.43 -13.13
N ILE A 63 -9.47 -7.09 -13.13
CA ILE A 63 -9.48 -6.31 -14.37
C ILE A 63 -8.04 -6.17 -14.90
N GLU A 64 -7.07 -5.92 -14.01
CA GLU A 64 -5.64 -5.89 -14.38
C GLU A 64 -5.19 -7.23 -14.97
N ARG A 65 -5.62 -8.35 -14.37
CA ARG A 65 -5.37 -9.68 -14.95
C ARG A 65 -5.98 -9.82 -16.34
N ALA A 66 -7.24 -9.39 -16.54
CA ALA A 66 -7.89 -9.42 -17.84
C ALA A 66 -7.13 -8.56 -18.88
N LEU A 67 -6.55 -7.44 -18.44
CA LEU A 67 -5.73 -6.55 -19.26
C LEU A 67 -4.40 -7.21 -19.64
N ILE A 68 -3.69 -7.83 -18.69
CA ILE A 68 -2.42 -8.55 -18.93
C ILE A 68 -2.64 -9.76 -19.85
N GLU A 69 -3.72 -10.51 -19.64
CA GLU A 69 -4.09 -11.67 -20.49
C GLU A 69 -4.63 -11.29 -21.87
N GLY A 70 -4.79 -10.00 -22.18
CA GLY A 70 -5.29 -9.53 -23.47
C GLY A 70 -6.78 -9.77 -23.70
N ARG A 71 -7.57 -10.04 -22.66
CA ARG A 71 -9.04 -10.16 -22.74
C ARG A 71 -9.71 -8.79 -22.92
N VAL A 72 -9.09 -7.75 -22.42
CA VAL A 72 -9.46 -6.34 -22.61
C VAL A 72 -8.23 -5.54 -23.05
N ASP A 73 -8.43 -4.37 -23.63
CA ASP A 73 -7.35 -3.53 -24.14
C ASP A 73 -7.09 -2.34 -23.21
N VAL A 74 -8.14 -1.81 -22.58
CA VAL A 74 -8.06 -0.79 -21.54
C VAL A 74 -8.83 -1.25 -20.31
N ALA A 75 -8.40 -0.82 -19.13
CA ALA A 75 -9.07 -1.04 -17.86
C ALA A 75 -9.47 0.32 -17.25
N VAL A 76 -10.74 0.45 -16.86
CA VAL A 76 -11.29 1.68 -16.29
C VAL A 76 -11.44 1.52 -14.78
N HIS A 77 -10.85 2.47 -14.02
CA HIS A 77 -10.87 2.47 -12.57
C HIS A 77 -11.15 3.86 -12.00
N SER A 78 -11.66 3.90 -10.78
CA SER A 78 -11.48 5.09 -9.93
C SER A 78 -10.00 5.18 -9.54
N ALA A 79 -9.35 6.31 -9.76
CA ALA A 79 -7.91 6.46 -9.54
C ALA A 79 -7.48 6.18 -8.09
N LYS A 80 -8.37 6.44 -7.11
CA LYS A 80 -8.14 6.14 -5.69
C LYS A 80 -8.06 4.64 -5.35
N ASP A 81 -8.59 3.77 -6.23
CA ASP A 81 -8.67 2.33 -5.98
C ASP A 81 -7.46 1.57 -6.58
N ILE A 82 -6.67 2.23 -7.44
CA ILE A 82 -5.42 1.68 -7.97
C ILE A 82 -4.38 1.57 -6.85
N PRO A 83 -3.75 0.38 -6.67
CA PRO A 83 -2.68 0.19 -5.70
C PRO A 83 -1.55 1.22 -5.85
N THR A 84 -0.92 1.58 -4.74
CA THR A 84 0.27 2.45 -4.75
C THR A 84 1.48 1.80 -5.38
N ASP A 85 1.57 0.46 -5.30
CA ASP A 85 2.57 -0.37 -5.97
C ASP A 85 1.95 -0.90 -7.27
N GLU A 86 2.21 -0.23 -8.37
CA GLU A 86 1.70 -0.59 -9.70
C GLU A 86 2.46 -1.81 -10.28
N ASP A 87 1.75 -2.64 -11.08
CA ASP A 87 2.40 -3.71 -11.83
C ASP A 87 3.19 -3.10 -13.00
N PRO A 88 4.50 -3.39 -13.15
CA PRO A 88 5.33 -2.82 -14.21
C PRO A 88 4.89 -3.19 -15.62
N GLN A 89 4.02 -4.19 -15.79
CA GLN A 89 3.42 -4.54 -17.08
C GLN A 89 2.29 -3.59 -17.48
N LEU A 90 1.83 -2.75 -16.57
CA LEU A 90 0.69 -1.85 -16.75
C LEU A 90 1.13 -0.39 -16.60
N THR A 91 0.37 0.52 -17.21
CA THR A 91 0.57 1.96 -17.06
C THR A 91 -0.76 2.69 -17.15
N VAL A 92 -0.89 3.82 -16.46
CA VAL A 92 -2.04 4.72 -16.60
C VAL A 92 -1.81 5.63 -17.79
N ALA A 93 -2.51 5.37 -18.89
CA ALA A 93 -2.40 6.12 -20.14
C ALA A 93 -3.16 7.45 -20.09
N ALA A 94 -4.30 7.52 -19.38
CA ALA A 94 -5.08 8.74 -19.25
C ALA A 94 -5.76 8.86 -17.88
N TYR A 95 -5.87 10.10 -17.40
CA TYR A 95 -6.82 10.53 -16.39
C TYR A 95 -7.83 11.45 -17.06
N LEU A 96 -9.10 11.17 -16.92
CA LEU A 96 -10.14 12.05 -17.43
C LEU A 96 -10.33 13.24 -16.49
N ARG A 97 -10.92 14.32 -17.01
CA ARG A 97 -11.26 15.51 -16.21
C ARG A 97 -11.89 15.10 -14.90
N ARG A 98 -11.32 15.59 -13.81
CA ARG A 98 -11.70 15.24 -12.45
C ARG A 98 -13.09 15.77 -12.10
N GLU A 99 -13.91 14.91 -11.53
CA GLU A 99 -15.17 15.25 -10.88
C GLU A 99 -14.90 15.75 -9.45
N GLU A 100 -15.91 16.23 -8.73
CA GLU A 100 -15.82 16.69 -7.35
C GLU A 100 -15.02 15.69 -6.47
N ALA A 101 -13.87 16.12 -6.00
CA ALA A 101 -12.93 15.25 -5.27
C ALA A 101 -13.34 15.06 -3.80
N ARG A 102 -14.10 16.00 -3.24
CA ARG A 102 -14.46 16.01 -1.83
C ARG A 102 -15.43 14.89 -1.47
N ASP A 103 -15.53 14.65 -0.18
CA ASP A 103 -16.57 13.78 0.38
C ASP A 103 -17.87 14.55 0.56
N ALA A 104 -18.98 13.84 0.53
CA ALA A 104 -20.32 14.36 0.76
C ALA A 104 -20.93 13.71 2.00
N LEU A 105 -21.55 14.52 2.84
CA LEU A 105 -22.50 14.08 3.85
C LEU A 105 -23.85 13.83 3.15
N VAL A 106 -24.47 12.71 3.44
CA VAL A 106 -25.80 12.31 2.99
C VAL A 106 -26.65 12.02 4.21
N LEU A 107 -27.75 12.70 4.34
CA LEU A 107 -28.72 12.49 5.41
C LEU A 107 -29.96 11.73 4.89
N PRO A 108 -30.77 11.13 5.76
CA PRO A 108 -32.04 10.53 5.36
C PRO A 108 -32.93 11.54 4.62
N GLU A 109 -33.70 11.06 3.65
CA GLU A 109 -34.73 11.90 3.01
C GLU A 109 -35.74 12.39 4.06
N ALA A 110 -36.07 13.67 4.01
CA ALA A 110 -37.13 14.19 4.87
C ALA A 110 -38.45 13.49 4.52
N PRO A 111 -39.27 13.09 5.52
CA PRO A 111 -40.59 12.58 5.24
C PRO A 111 -41.39 13.58 4.37
N PRO A 112 -42.17 13.12 3.38
CA PRO A 112 -42.85 13.99 2.41
C PRO A 112 -43.83 14.99 3.04
N ASP A 113 -44.26 14.73 4.27
CA ASP A 113 -45.18 15.57 5.02
C ASP A 113 -44.50 16.60 5.95
N VAL A 114 -43.18 16.61 6.02
CA VAL A 114 -42.42 17.60 6.77
C VAL A 114 -41.87 18.64 5.80
N PRO A 115 -42.35 19.91 5.87
CA PRO A 115 -41.78 20.96 5.05
C PRO A 115 -40.27 20.99 5.29
N SER A 116 -39.47 20.88 4.23
CA SER A 116 -38.06 21.16 4.29
C SER A 116 -37.90 22.63 4.67
N VAL A 117 -37.79 22.89 5.95
CA VAL A 117 -37.50 24.23 6.45
C VAL A 117 -36.07 24.49 6.07
N GLY A 118 -35.81 25.39 5.16
CA GLY A 118 -34.64 25.83 4.45
C GLY A 118 -33.30 25.98 5.18
N GLU A 119 -32.98 25.13 6.12
CA GLU A 119 -31.67 25.05 6.76
C GLU A 119 -30.90 23.87 6.13
N GLU A 120 -29.83 24.20 5.41
CA GLU A 120 -28.82 23.23 4.95
C GLU A 120 -28.19 22.57 6.19
N ARG A 121 -28.62 21.34 6.52
CA ARG A 121 -28.06 20.58 7.65
C ARG A 121 -26.72 20.01 7.25
N GLY A 122 -25.69 20.43 7.95
CA GLY A 122 -24.33 19.99 7.79
C GLY A 122 -23.86 19.01 8.87
N ILE A 123 -22.57 18.66 8.81
CA ILE A 123 -21.92 17.77 9.78
C ILE A 123 -21.92 18.37 11.19
N ASP A 124 -21.91 19.69 11.30
CA ASP A 124 -21.89 20.42 12.57
C ASP A 124 -23.28 20.50 13.24
N ASP A 125 -24.34 20.30 12.48
CA ASP A 125 -25.73 20.34 12.94
C ASP A 125 -26.26 18.98 13.44
N LEU A 126 -25.44 17.93 13.32
CA LEU A 126 -25.80 16.59 13.80
C LEU A 126 -25.84 16.55 15.33
N ALA A 127 -26.85 15.83 15.85
CA ALA A 127 -26.95 15.60 17.28
C ALA A 127 -25.74 14.86 17.84
N ALA A 128 -25.36 15.15 19.08
CA ALA A 128 -24.33 14.38 19.79
C ALA A 128 -24.74 12.88 19.84
N GLY A 129 -23.81 11.99 19.54
CA GLY A 129 -24.06 10.55 19.46
C GLY A 129 -24.69 10.09 18.15
N ALA A 130 -24.92 10.98 17.18
CA ALA A 130 -25.45 10.58 15.86
C ALA A 130 -24.50 9.56 15.19
N VAL A 131 -25.12 8.53 14.58
CA VAL A 131 -24.41 7.41 13.96
C VAL A 131 -24.09 7.74 12.51
N ILE A 132 -22.79 7.80 12.17
CA ILE A 132 -22.31 8.05 10.81
C ILE A 132 -21.72 6.80 10.21
N GLY A 133 -22.29 6.35 9.08
CA GLY A 133 -21.85 5.16 8.34
C GLY A 133 -20.69 5.46 7.38
N THR A 134 -19.55 4.81 7.57
CA THR A 134 -18.44 4.81 6.60
C THR A 134 -17.52 3.61 6.82
N ASP A 135 -17.00 3.02 5.74
CA ASP A 135 -15.99 1.94 5.80
C ASP A 135 -14.53 2.47 5.59
N SER A 136 -14.38 3.78 5.54
CA SER A 136 -13.08 4.40 5.26
C SER A 136 -12.37 4.79 6.55
N PRO A 137 -11.19 4.19 6.86
CA PRO A 137 -10.37 4.60 8.01
C PRO A 137 -10.02 6.09 7.99
N ARG A 138 -9.78 6.66 6.81
CA ARG A 138 -9.52 8.09 6.63
C ARG A 138 -10.71 8.93 7.11
N ARG A 139 -11.90 8.66 6.61
CA ARG A 139 -13.11 9.36 7.03
C ARG A 139 -13.35 9.20 8.53
N THR A 140 -13.25 7.99 9.03
CA THR A 140 -13.40 7.69 10.47
C THR A 140 -12.48 8.55 11.33
N GLY A 141 -11.18 8.58 11.01
CA GLY A 141 -10.21 9.35 11.79
C GLY A 141 -10.47 10.85 11.75
N PHE A 142 -10.70 11.42 10.57
CA PHE A 142 -10.92 12.86 10.43
C PHE A 142 -12.29 13.30 10.98
N LEU A 143 -13.36 12.51 10.83
CA LEU A 143 -14.67 12.80 11.43
C LEU A 143 -14.59 12.79 12.95
N ARG A 144 -13.95 11.79 13.55
CA ARG A 144 -13.76 11.74 15.01
C ARG A 144 -12.87 12.86 15.54
N ALA A 145 -11.95 13.35 14.73
CA ALA A 145 -11.13 14.50 15.11
C ALA A 145 -11.94 15.80 15.11
N HIS A 146 -12.84 15.97 14.13
CA HIS A 146 -13.69 17.15 14.01
C HIS A 146 -14.87 17.11 14.98
N ARG A 147 -15.55 15.96 15.08
CA ARG A 147 -16.74 15.71 15.92
C ARG A 147 -16.51 14.43 16.73
N PRO A 148 -15.78 14.52 17.87
CA PRO A 148 -15.47 13.36 18.75
C PRO A 148 -16.70 12.76 19.41
N ASP A 149 -17.80 13.49 19.43
CA ASP A 149 -19.09 13.08 19.97
C ASP A 149 -19.92 12.21 19.01
N LEU A 150 -19.54 12.09 17.73
CA LEU A 150 -20.25 11.23 16.77
C LEU A 150 -19.86 9.75 16.92
N ASP A 151 -20.82 8.87 16.70
CA ASP A 151 -20.60 7.43 16.63
C ASP A 151 -20.32 7.00 15.18
N VAL A 152 -19.05 6.93 14.80
CA VAL A 152 -18.66 6.54 13.44
C VAL A 152 -18.54 5.02 13.34
N ARG A 153 -19.42 4.40 12.53
CA ARG A 153 -19.52 2.93 12.37
C ARG A 153 -19.17 2.46 10.95
N PRO A 154 -18.60 1.25 10.80
CA PRO A 154 -18.42 0.63 9.49
C PRO A 154 -19.77 0.40 8.80
N LEU A 155 -19.89 0.78 7.55
CA LEU A 155 -21.04 0.47 6.71
C LEU A 155 -20.58 0.06 5.32
N HIS A 156 -20.63 -1.24 5.03
CA HIS A 156 -20.18 -1.82 3.78
C HIS A 156 -21.27 -1.79 2.69
N GLY A 157 -20.84 -1.99 1.44
CA GLY A 157 -21.72 -2.06 0.27
C GLY A 157 -21.38 -1.00 -0.79
N ASN A 158 -22.03 -1.11 -1.96
CA ASN A 158 -21.98 -0.09 -2.98
C ASN A 158 -22.82 1.14 -2.58
N VAL A 159 -22.80 2.20 -3.40
CA VAL A 159 -23.52 3.46 -3.10
C VAL A 159 -25.00 3.22 -2.86
N ASP A 160 -25.68 2.50 -3.77
CA ASP A 160 -27.13 2.25 -3.67
C ASP A 160 -27.49 1.42 -2.43
N THR A 161 -26.65 0.44 -2.07
CA THR A 161 -26.86 -0.38 -0.87
C THR A 161 -26.75 0.48 0.40
N ARG A 162 -25.74 1.37 0.46
CA ARG A 162 -25.56 2.27 1.61
C ARG A 162 -26.68 3.28 1.73
N LEU A 163 -27.15 3.85 0.60
CA LEU A 163 -28.31 4.75 0.60
C LEU A 163 -29.57 4.05 1.13
N ARG A 164 -29.87 2.83 0.68
CA ARG A 164 -30.99 2.05 1.20
C ARG A 164 -30.91 1.78 2.70
N ARG A 165 -29.70 1.51 3.23
CA ARG A 165 -29.47 1.28 4.65
C ARG A 165 -29.63 2.56 5.47
N LEU A 166 -29.24 3.71 4.92
CA LEU A 166 -29.53 5.02 5.49
C LEU A 166 -31.05 5.27 5.57
N ASP A 167 -31.76 5.04 4.47
CA ASP A 167 -33.21 5.25 4.38
C ASP A 167 -33.99 4.26 5.27
N ALA A 168 -33.42 3.10 5.57
CA ALA A 168 -33.95 2.14 6.55
C ALA A 168 -33.66 2.53 8.01
N GLY A 169 -32.93 3.62 8.27
CA GLY A 169 -32.61 4.12 9.61
C GLY A 169 -31.53 3.34 10.35
N GLU A 170 -30.67 2.59 9.64
CA GLU A 170 -29.54 1.89 10.29
C GLU A 170 -28.46 2.86 10.79
N VAL A 171 -28.35 4.03 10.18
CA VAL A 171 -27.45 5.14 10.54
C VAL A 171 -28.16 6.48 10.34
N ASP A 172 -27.70 7.53 11.03
CA ASP A 172 -28.27 8.88 10.93
C ASP A 172 -27.68 9.68 9.78
N GLY A 173 -26.54 9.26 9.24
CA GLY A 173 -25.89 9.87 8.09
C GLY A 173 -24.84 8.98 7.46
N LEU A 174 -24.45 9.30 6.22
CA LEU A 174 -23.39 8.64 5.48
C LEU A 174 -22.34 9.66 5.05
N VAL A 175 -21.08 9.22 4.99
CA VAL A 175 -20.05 9.99 4.28
C VAL A 175 -19.56 9.17 3.09
N LEU A 176 -19.81 9.71 1.87
CA LEU A 176 -19.51 9.10 0.58
C LEU A 176 -18.65 10.04 -0.27
N ALA A 177 -18.01 9.53 -1.33
CA ALA A 177 -17.37 10.39 -2.33
C ALA A 177 -18.44 11.09 -3.19
N ALA A 178 -18.42 12.40 -3.24
CA ALA A 178 -19.39 13.18 -4.02
C ALA A 178 -19.43 12.77 -5.50
N ALA A 179 -18.26 12.56 -6.12
CA ALA A 179 -18.14 12.07 -7.50
C ALA A 179 -18.94 10.78 -7.78
N GLY A 180 -19.06 9.90 -6.79
CA GLY A 180 -19.85 8.67 -6.93
C GLY A 180 -21.34 8.95 -7.03
N LEU A 181 -21.84 9.85 -6.19
CA LEU A 181 -23.25 10.28 -6.20
C LEU A 181 -23.59 11.05 -7.49
N ILE A 182 -22.72 11.98 -7.90
CA ILE A 182 -22.90 12.78 -9.12
C ILE A 182 -22.98 11.86 -10.35
N ARG A 183 -22.05 10.89 -10.50
CA ARG A 183 -22.01 9.96 -11.63
C ARG A 183 -23.20 9.00 -11.69
N LEU A 184 -23.83 8.74 -10.54
CA LEU A 184 -25.04 7.93 -10.46
C LEU A 184 -26.34 8.76 -10.60
N GLY A 185 -26.23 10.09 -10.82
CA GLY A 185 -27.38 10.99 -10.89
C GLY A 185 -28.08 11.16 -9.55
N ARG A 186 -27.37 11.00 -8.44
CA ARG A 186 -27.87 11.12 -7.06
C ARG A 186 -27.39 12.40 -6.39
N THR A 187 -27.25 13.48 -7.13
CA THR A 187 -26.79 14.78 -6.60
C THR A 187 -27.77 15.35 -5.59
N ASP A 188 -29.06 15.06 -5.75
CA ASP A 188 -30.17 15.39 -4.84
C ASP A 188 -29.99 14.81 -3.42
N ARG A 189 -29.20 13.73 -3.28
CA ARG A 189 -28.92 13.09 -1.98
C ARG A 189 -27.77 13.76 -1.22
N ILE A 190 -27.05 14.72 -1.82
CA ILE A 190 -25.95 15.42 -1.17
C ILE A 190 -26.51 16.50 -0.24
N SER A 191 -26.39 16.31 1.07
CA SER A 191 -26.76 17.29 2.07
C SER A 191 -25.69 18.36 2.26
N GLN A 192 -24.42 17.96 2.22
CA GLN A 192 -23.27 18.87 2.32
C GLN A 192 -22.06 18.30 1.59
N ILE A 193 -21.34 19.14 0.86
CA ILE A 193 -19.97 18.84 0.42
C ILE A 193 -19.02 19.20 1.55
N LEU A 194 -18.32 18.20 2.10
CA LEU A 194 -17.44 18.39 3.26
C LEU A 194 -16.18 19.17 2.86
N PRO A 195 -15.82 20.22 3.61
CA PRO A 195 -14.55 20.93 3.41
C PRO A 195 -13.33 19.99 3.48
N VAL A 196 -12.31 20.26 2.66
CA VAL A 196 -11.08 19.46 2.64
C VAL A 196 -10.29 19.54 3.94
N GLU A 197 -10.52 20.60 4.71
CA GLU A 197 -9.93 20.84 6.03
C GLU A 197 -10.57 19.93 7.11
N ILE A 198 -11.83 19.53 6.92
CA ILE A 198 -12.54 18.62 7.82
C ILE A 198 -12.25 17.18 7.43
N VAL A 199 -12.45 16.81 6.15
CA VAL A 199 -12.19 15.47 5.65
C VAL A 199 -11.42 15.57 4.33
N PRO A 200 -10.09 15.62 4.36
CA PRO A 200 -9.30 15.66 3.12
C PRO A 200 -9.56 14.42 2.27
N PRO A 201 -9.78 14.57 0.96
CA PRO A 201 -10.14 13.47 0.04
C PRO A 201 -9.14 12.31 0.04
N ALA A 202 -9.58 11.14 -0.40
CA ALA A 202 -8.65 10.07 -0.72
C ALA A 202 -7.81 10.47 -1.96
N PRO A 203 -6.49 10.19 -1.98
CA PRO A 203 -5.65 10.47 -3.14
C PRO A 203 -6.24 9.88 -4.42
N GLY A 204 -6.45 10.73 -5.44
CA GLY A 204 -7.09 10.36 -6.70
C GLY A 204 -8.62 10.29 -6.66
N GLN A 205 -9.27 10.66 -5.56
CA GLN A 205 -10.73 10.68 -5.49
C GLN A 205 -11.32 11.66 -6.50
N GLY A 206 -12.41 11.29 -7.17
CA GLY A 206 -13.05 12.06 -8.24
C GLY A 206 -12.47 11.81 -9.63
N ALA A 207 -11.24 11.30 -9.76
CA ALA A 207 -10.63 11.01 -11.05
C ALA A 207 -10.95 9.59 -11.55
N ILE A 208 -11.26 9.47 -12.84
CA ILE A 208 -11.28 8.20 -13.59
C ILE A 208 -9.91 8.04 -14.24
N CYS A 209 -9.32 6.86 -14.16
CA CYS A 209 -8.10 6.53 -14.87
C CYS A 209 -8.29 5.36 -15.83
N VAL A 210 -7.55 5.42 -16.92
CA VAL A 210 -7.53 4.41 -17.98
C VAL A 210 -6.16 3.76 -17.99
N GLN A 211 -6.11 2.49 -17.61
CA GLN A 211 -4.89 1.70 -17.54
C GLN A 211 -4.78 0.81 -18.79
N ILE A 212 -3.58 0.66 -19.30
CA ILE A 212 -3.24 -0.18 -20.46
C ILE A 212 -2.01 -1.03 -20.16
N ARG A 213 -1.72 -1.98 -21.04
CA ARG A 213 -0.43 -2.69 -21.04
C ARG A 213 0.70 -1.70 -21.38
N ALA A 214 1.75 -1.67 -20.56
CA ALA A 214 2.90 -0.75 -20.75
C ALA A 214 3.60 -0.95 -22.12
N ALA A 215 3.56 -2.17 -22.67
CA ALA A 215 4.17 -2.50 -23.96
C ALA A 215 3.33 -2.02 -25.17
N ASP A 216 2.06 -1.64 -24.98
CA ASP A 216 1.17 -1.23 -26.07
C ASP A 216 1.28 0.26 -26.38
N THR A 217 2.39 0.63 -27.02
CA THR A 217 2.69 2.02 -27.37
C THR A 217 1.74 2.63 -28.40
N ALA A 218 1.11 1.80 -29.24
CA ALA A 218 0.14 2.26 -30.24
C ALA A 218 -1.17 2.69 -29.56
N LEU A 219 -1.69 1.84 -28.67
CA LEU A 219 -2.88 2.14 -27.89
C LEU A 219 -2.65 3.31 -26.93
N HIS A 220 -1.43 3.41 -26.36
CA HIS A 220 -1.07 4.54 -25.49
C HIS A 220 -1.30 5.90 -26.20
N LYS A 221 -0.87 6.05 -27.44
CA LYS A 221 -1.07 7.29 -28.20
C LYS A 221 -2.55 7.62 -28.42
N VAL A 222 -3.37 6.59 -28.62
CA VAL A 222 -4.82 6.74 -28.81
C VAL A 222 -5.49 7.17 -27.49
N VAL A 223 -5.17 6.49 -26.39
CA VAL A 223 -5.78 6.76 -25.08
C VAL A 223 -5.27 8.09 -24.50
N ALA A 224 -4.03 8.47 -24.74
CA ALA A 224 -3.47 9.75 -24.29
C ALA A 224 -4.22 10.97 -24.85
N ALA A 225 -5.00 10.82 -25.93
CA ALA A 225 -5.80 11.92 -26.48
C ALA A 225 -6.97 12.34 -25.57
N ILE A 226 -7.38 11.49 -24.63
CA ILE A 226 -8.44 11.80 -23.64
C ILE A 226 -7.86 12.14 -22.26
N ASP A 227 -6.54 12.36 -22.16
CA ASP A 227 -5.89 12.71 -20.90
C ASP A 227 -6.10 14.19 -20.56
N ASP A 228 -6.48 14.45 -19.31
CA ASP A 228 -6.59 15.80 -18.75
C ASP A 228 -5.35 16.11 -17.92
N LEU A 229 -4.46 16.92 -18.46
CA LEU A 229 -3.16 17.23 -17.85
C LEU A 229 -3.26 17.83 -16.43
N PRO A 230 -4.18 18.78 -16.13
CA PRO A 230 -4.37 19.27 -14.77
C PRO A 230 -4.76 18.16 -13.79
N THR A 231 -5.67 17.28 -14.18
CA THR A 231 -6.06 16.10 -13.37
C THR A 231 -4.88 15.16 -13.17
N ARG A 232 -4.12 14.86 -14.21
CA ARG A 232 -2.92 14.02 -14.13
C ARG A 232 -1.93 14.56 -13.11
N ARG A 233 -1.53 15.82 -13.25
CA ARG A 233 -0.58 16.47 -12.33
C ARG A 233 -1.06 16.42 -10.88
N ALA A 234 -2.34 16.72 -10.65
CA ALA A 234 -2.93 16.68 -9.32
C ALA A 234 -2.92 15.24 -8.73
N VAL A 235 -3.44 14.25 -9.48
CA VAL A 235 -3.55 12.87 -9.00
C VAL A 235 -2.18 12.23 -8.78
N GLU A 236 -1.22 12.47 -9.66
CA GLU A 236 0.15 11.95 -9.52
C GLU A 236 0.85 12.53 -8.29
N ALA A 237 0.65 13.83 -7.97
CA ALA A 237 1.16 14.45 -6.75
C ALA A 237 0.51 13.84 -5.49
N GLU A 238 -0.82 13.66 -5.48
CA GLU A 238 -1.54 13.03 -4.38
C GLU A 238 -1.09 11.58 -4.14
N ARG A 239 -0.93 10.80 -5.21
CA ARG A 239 -0.44 9.42 -5.14
C ARG A 239 1.03 9.35 -4.70
N ALA A 240 1.86 10.30 -5.15
CA ALA A 240 3.24 10.43 -4.68
C ALA A 240 3.30 10.75 -3.18
N PHE A 241 2.41 11.62 -2.69
CA PHE A 241 2.27 11.91 -1.27
C PHE A 241 1.87 10.66 -0.48
N LEU A 242 0.86 9.90 -0.93
CA LEU A 242 0.42 8.67 -0.28
C LEU A 242 1.56 7.65 -0.19
N ARG A 243 2.33 7.46 -1.27
CA ARG A 243 3.53 6.58 -1.28
C ARG A 243 4.60 7.05 -0.31
N ALA A 244 4.92 8.35 -0.33
CA ALA A 244 5.96 8.93 0.53
C ALA A 244 5.57 8.90 2.01
N ALA A 245 4.29 9.10 2.32
CA ALA A 245 3.73 8.95 3.66
C ALA A 245 3.61 7.47 4.11
N GLY A 246 3.97 6.53 3.23
CA GLY A 246 3.94 5.09 3.47
C GLY A 246 2.54 4.49 3.52
N GLY A 247 1.52 5.19 3.02
CA GLY A 247 0.13 4.74 3.02
C GLY A 247 -0.24 3.86 1.82
N GLY A 248 -1.24 2.97 2.02
CA GLY A 248 -1.98 2.25 0.98
C GLY A 248 -3.40 2.79 0.86
N CYS A 249 -4.23 2.13 0.04
CA CYS A 249 -5.63 2.56 -0.23
C CYS A 249 -6.52 2.62 1.04
N ARG A 250 -6.13 1.98 2.14
CA ARG A 250 -6.85 1.97 3.42
C ARG A 250 -6.16 2.78 4.53
N ALA A 251 -5.11 3.52 4.23
CA ALA A 251 -4.49 4.38 5.22
C ALA A 251 -5.40 5.56 5.60
N PRO A 252 -5.41 6.01 6.87
CA PRO A 252 -6.15 7.20 7.28
C PRO A 252 -5.40 8.48 6.86
N ILE A 253 -5.03 8.52 5.59
CA ILE A 253 -4.31 9.60 4.90
C ILE A 253 -5.22 10.21 3.85
N GLY A 254 -5.31 11.53 3.85
CA GLY A 254 -5.98 12.29 2.81
C GLY A 254 -4.99 13.15 2.04
N ALA A 255 -5.29 13.41 0.76
CA ALA A 255 -4.58 14.38 -0.03
C ALA A 255 -5.51 15.01 -1.06
N PHE A 256 -5.31 16.29 -1.31
CA PHE A 256 -6.02 17.03 -2.34
C PHE A 256 -5.05 17.98 -3.04
N ALA A 257 -4.88 17.79 -4.34
CA ALA A 257 -4.10 18.68 -5.16
C ALA A 257 -4.98 19.42 -6.18
N PHE A 258 -4.61 20.65 -6.44
CA PHE A 258 -5.16 21.47 -7.51
C PHE A 258 -4.00 21.97 -8.38
N ALA A 259 -4.07 21.68 -9.67
CA ALA A 259 -3.10 22.13 -10.65
C ALA A 259 -3.78 23.09 -11.62
N ALA A 260 -3.22 24.29 -11.74
CA ALA A 260 -3.65 25.28 -12.73
C ALA A 260 -2.40 25.97 -13.30
N ASP A 261 -2.34 26.06 -14.61
CA ASP A 261 -1.18 26.57 -15.34
C ASP A 261 0.11 25.84 -14.89
N ASP A 262 1.09 26.61 -14.42
CA ASP A 262 2.37 26.09 -13.94
C ASP A 262 2.42 25.91 -12.42
N LEU A 263 1.30 26.14 -11.71
CA LEU A 263 1.23 26.05 -10.26
C LEU A 263 0.48 24.79 -9.83
N LEU A 264 1.04 24.09 -8.83
CA LEU A 264 0.38 23.02 -8.11
C LEU A 264 0.32 23.37 -6.63
N SER A 265 -0.87 23.23 -6.05
CA SER A 265 -1.09 23.29 -4.60
C SER A 265 -1.49 21.89 -4.12
N LEU A 266 -0.81 21.39 -3.10
CA LEU A 266 -1.04 20.06 -2.52
C LEU A 266 -1.30 20.20 -1.03
N LEU A 267 -2.51 19.84 -0.60
CA LEU A 267 -2.89 19.60 0.79
C LEU A 267 -2.64 18.12 1.09
N GLY A 268 -2.01 17.82 2.21
CA GLY A 268 -1.84 16.46 2.69
C GLY A 268 -2.15 16.37 4.17
N GLY A 269 -2.68 15.24 4.62
CA GLY A 269 -2.99 15.05 6.01
C GLY A 269 -3.11 13.60 6.45
N PHE A 270 -3.01 13.40 7.74
CA PHE A 270 -3.25 12.11 8.40
C PHE A 270 -4.15 12.30 9.63
N ALA A 271 -4.84 11.24 10.00
CA ALA A 271 -5.56 11.15 11.28
C ALA A 271 -5.28 9.80 11.93
N THR A 272 -5.36 9.70 13.26
CA THR A 272 -5.47 8.41 13.93
C THR A 272 -6.92 7.91 13.89
N LEU A 273 -7.15 6.60 13.98
CA LEU A 273 -8.50 6.03 13.90
C LEU A 273 -9.42 6.50 15.04
N ASP A 274 -8.84 6.86 16.19
CA ASP A 274 -9.55 7.45 17.33
C ASP A 274 -9.78 8.96 17.20
N GLY A 275 -9.22 9.59 16.17
CA GLY A 275 -9.31 11.03 15.91
C GLY A 275 -8.47 11.92 16.83
N ARG A 276 -7.75 11.35 17.80
CA ARG A 276 -7.01 12.14 18.80
C ARG A 276 -5.79 12.86 18.23
N THR A 277 -5.27 12.38 17.14
CA THR A 277 -4.11 12.95 16.47
C THR A 277 -4.39 13.19 15.01
N THR A 278 -4.26 14.43 14.57
CA THR A 278 -4.35 14.83 13.18
C THR A 278 -3.21 15.75 12.80
N GLY A 279 -2.84 15.71 11.54
CA GLY A 279 -1.95 16.69 10.93
C GLY A 279 -2.46 17.01 9.54
N LEU A 280 -2.54 18.30 9.24
CA LEU A 280 -2.93 18.81 7.93
C LEU A 280 -1.97 19.94 7.57
N GLU A 281 -1.34 19.85 6.41
CA GLU A 281 -0.43 20.88 5.90
C GLU A 281 -0.61 21.02 4.39
N GLN A 282 -0.27 22.20 3.88
CA GLN A 282 -0.31 22.52 2.46
C GLN A 282 1.05 22.98 1.97
N ILE A 283 1.40 22.60 0.76
CA ILE A 283 2.58 23.07 0.04
C ILE A 283 2.19 23.47 -1.37
N SER A 284 2.88 24.47 -1.92
CA SER A 284 2.65 24.90 -3.31
C SER A 284 3.98 25.09 -4.02
N GLY A 285 3.98 24.88 -5.33
CA GLY A 285 5.17 25.04 -6.17
C GLY A 285 4.86 24.79 -7.64
N SER A 286 5.90 24.60 -8.46
CA SER A 286 5.72 24.29 -9.88
C SER A 286 4.92 23.00 -10.07
N ALA A 287 4.01 22.99 -11.04
CA ALA A 287 3.20 21.83 -11.37
C ALA A 287 4.04 20.59 -11.78
N ASP A 288 5.20 20.81 -12.39
CA ASP A 288 6.11 19.73 -12.77
C ASP A 288 6.91 19.17 -11.58
N ALA A 289 6.96 19.90 -10.45
CA ALA A 289 7.61 19.46 -9.22
C ALA A 289 6.68 18.64 -8.30
N GLY A 290 5.47 18.28 -8.72
CA GLY A 290 4.47 17.60 -7.92
C GLY A 290 5.00 16.44 -7.07
N PRO A 291 5.74 15.46 -7.63
CA PRO A 291 6.32 14.36 -6.85
C PRO A 291 7.35 14.80 -5.79
N ALA A 292 8.11 15.86 -6.04
CA ALA A 292 9.08 16.39 -5.08
C ALA A 292 8.36 17.12 -3.93
N LEU A 293 7.38 17.97 -4.24
CA LEU A 293 6.52 18.62 -3.25
C LEU A 293 5.81 17.59 -2.37
N ALA A 294 5.32 16.52 -2.96
CA ALA A 294 4.66 15.43 -2.25
C ALA A 294 5.58 14.75 -1.23
N LYS A 295 6.83 14.46 -1.60
CA LYS A 295 7.83 13.89 -0.70
C LYS A 295 8.17 14.84 0.44
N GLU A 296 8.34 16.12 0.13
CA GLU A 296 8.64 17.14 1.12
C GLU A 296 7.50 17.27 2.14
N LEU A 297 6.24 17.36 1.67
CA LEU A 297 5.07 17.44 2.53
C LEU A 297 4.93 16.21 3.42
N ALA A 298 5.14 15.02 2.87
CA ALA A 298 5.12 13.77 3.63
C ALA A 298 6.19 13.75 4.72
N ALA A 299 7.41 14.21 4.42
CA ALA A 299 8.49 14.30 5.39
C ALA A 299 8.17 15.28 6.53
N ARG A 300 7.62 16.47 6.22
CA ARG A 300 7.19 17.46 7.23
C ARG A 300 6.14 16.88 8.18
N LEU A 301 5.10 16.26 7.62
CA LEU A 301 4.01 15.66 8.40
C LEU A 301 4.50 14.47 9.25
N THR A 302 5.39 13.64 8.74
CA THR A 302 5.99 12.54 9.48
C THR A 302 6.84 13.06 10.65
N ALA A 303 7.68 14.08 10.41
CA ALA A 303 8.48 14.71 11.46
C ALA A 303 7.60 15.36 12.55
N ARG A 304 6.50 16.03 12.15
CA ARG A 304 5.53 16.59 13.08
C ARG A 304 4.88 15.51 13.95
N ARG A 305 4.47 14.40 13.34
CA ARG A 305 3.84 13.28 14.03
C ARG A 305 4.76 12.63 15.06
N ALA A 306 6.05 12.46 14.72
CA ALA A 306 7.06 11.91 15.64
C ALA A 306 7.33 12.80 16.87
N ARG A 307 6.96 14.09 16.81
CA ARG A 307 7.17 15.07 17.91
C ARG A 307 5.94 15.28 18.80
N LEU A 308 4.84 14.57 18.56
CA LEU A 308 3.64 14.76 19.38
C LEU A 308 3.87 14.24 20.81
N PRO A 309 3.61 15.03 21.86
CA PRO A 309 3.76 14.59 23.25
C PRO A 309 2.88 13.38 23.54
N GLY A 310 3.49 12.34 24.15
CA GLY A 310 2.75 11.15 24.59
C GLY A 310 2.41 10.11 23.51
N ALA A 311 2.83 10.30 22.27
CA ALA A 311 2.75 9.24 21.25
C ALA A 311 3.71 8.10 21.61
N PRO A 312 3.27 6.83 21.63
CA PRO A 312 4.16 5.70 21.83
C PRO A 312 5.25 5.67 20.75
N ARG A 313 6.49 5.39 21.13
CA ARG A 313 7.65 5.41 20.25
C ARG A 313 8.23 4.01 20.10
N VAL A 314 8.36 3.54 18.87
CA VAL A 314 8.91 2.20 18.60
C VAL A 314 10.14 2.25 17.69
N ILE A 315 11.14 1.43 18.00
CA ILE A 315 12.28 1.22 17.10
C ILE A 315 11.89 0.17 16.07
N LEU A 316 12.06 0.49 14.78
CA LEU A 316 11.92 -0.43 13.66
C LEU A 316 13.31 -0.78 13.10
N THR A 317 13.68 -2.05 13.15
CA THR A 317 15.04 -2.52 12.86
C THR A 317 15.27 -2.93 11.39
N ARG A 318 14.30 -2.68 10.51
CA ARG A 318 14.41 -2.97 9.07
C ARG A 318 15.26 -1.92 8.34
N PRO A 319 15.89 -2.28 7.20
CA PRO A 319 16.43 -1.29 6.27
C PRO A 319 15.39 -0.23 5.89
N GLU A 320 15.83 1.01 5.65
CA GLU A 320 14.93 2.14 5.33
C GLU A 320 14.04 1.84 4.12
N GLU A 321 14.60 1.24 3.08
CA GLU A 321 13.88 0.89 1.84
C GLU A 321 12.74 -0.11 2.03
N ASP A 322 12.77 -0.93 3.10
CA ASP A 322 11.75 -1.93 3.43
C ASP A 322 10.78 -1.46 4.54
N SER A 323 10.97 -0.25 5.06
CA SER A 323 10.24 0.27 6.23
C SER A 323 8.93 1.01 5.91
N PRO A 324 8.73 1.69 4.76
CA PRO A 324 7.64 2.64 4.56
C PRO A 324 6.24 2.09 4.84
N LYS A 325 5.94 0.86 4.39
CA LYS A 325 4.63 0.23 4.60
C LYS A 325 4.30 0.01 6.09
N LEU A 326 5.27 -0.46 6.86
CA LEU A 326 5.05 -0.71 8.28
C LEU A 326 5.01 0.59 9.09
N VAL A 327 5.86 1.57 8.74
CA VAL A 327 5.82 2.92 9.33
C VAL A 327 4.44 3.54 9.19
N ALA A 328 3.84 3.44 7.98
CA ALA A 328 2.50 3.92 7.74
C ALA A 328 1.45 3.24 8.62
N ARG A 329 1.47 1.90 8.67
CA ARG A 329 0.51 1.14 9.48
C ARG A 329 0.65 1.44 10.98
N LEU A 330 1.86 1.57 11.49
CA LEU A 330 2.10 2.01 12.88
C LEU A 330 1.56 3.42 13.11
N ALA A 331 1.77 4.27 12.15
CA ALA A 331 1.28 5.62 12.16
C ALA A 331 -0.26 5.70 12.19
N GLU A 332 -1.00 4.79 11.54
CA GLU A 332 -2.47 4.67 11.64
C GLU A 332 -2.95 4.46 13.09
N HIS A 333 -2.13 3.81 13.90
CA HIS A 333 -2.37 3.58 15.32
C HIS A 333 -1.77 4.66 16.24
N GLY A 334 -1.33 5.80 15.71
CA GLY A 334 -0.73 6.88 16.50
C GLY A 334 0.66 6.56 17.05
N ILE A 335 1.35 5.55 16.52
CA ILE A 335 2.67 5.11 16.99
C ILE A 335 3.76 5.80 16.18
N ALA A 336 4.63 6.54 16.87
CA ALA A 336 5.82 7.14 16.28
C ALA A 336 6.89 6.07 16.03
N THR A 337 7.44 6.03 14.81
CA THR A 337 8.42 5.02 14.40
C THR A 337 9.78 5.64 14.23
N LEU A 338 10.78 5.05 14.89
CA LEU A 338 12.18 5.40 14.79
C LEU A 338 12.87 4.29 13.98
N VAL A 339 13.22 4.59 12.74
CA VAL A 339 13.89 3.61 11.86
C VAL A 339 15.37 3.56 12.23
N VAL A 340 15.80 2.42 12.76
CA VAL A 340 17.20 2.14 13.15
C VAL A 340 17.58 0.82 12.48
N PRO A 341 18.09 0.82 11.25
CA PRO A 341 18.47 -0.41 10.56
C PRO A 341 19.48 -1.21 11.35
N ALA A 342 19.10 -2.35 11.90
CA ALA A 342 20.00 -3.20 12.68
C ALA A 342 20.82 -4.15 11.79
N ILE A 343 20.46 -4.23 10.52
CA ILE A 343 21.15 -5.00 9.48
C ILE A 343 21.24 -4.18 8.21
N GLU A 344 22.27 -4.45 7.44
CA GLU A 344 22.48 -3.95 6.08
C GLU A 344 22.59 -5.12 5.10
N ILE A 345 21.98 -4.98 3.93
CA ILE A 345 22.03 -5.98 2.87
C ILE A 345 23.04 -5.53 1.82
N GLU A 346 24.18 -6.18 1.77
CA GLU A 346 25.21 -5.89 0.78
C GLU A 346 25.15 -6.91 -0.37
N PRO A 347 24.89 -6.45 -1.61
CA PRO A 347 25.06 -7.31 -2.78
C PRO A 347 26.52 -7.74 -2.89
N VAL A 348 26.75 -8.95 -3.40
CA VAL A 348 28.12 -9.38 -3.70
C VAL A 348 28.78 -8.48 -4.74
N GLY A 349 30.07 -8.26 -4.59
CA GLY A 349 30.85 -7.36 -5.45
C GLY A 349 30.94 -7.86 -6.90
N PRO A 350 31.33 -6.96 -7.83
CA PRO A 350 31.51 -7.31 -9.25
C PRO A 350 32.63 -8.34 -9.44
N GLY A 351 32.52 -9.20 -10.47
CA GLY A 351 33.48 -10.22 -10.84
C GLY A 351 33.50 -11.45 -9.93
N GLY A 352 32.58 -11.53 -8.96
CA GLY A 352 32.41 -12.67 -8.07
C GLY A 352 31.70 -13.87 -8.69
N ASP A 353 31.38 -14.87 -7.85
CA ASP A 353 30.70 -16.09 -8.29
C ASP A 353 29.34 -15.82 -8.94
N LEU A 354 28.56 -14.89 -8.40
CA LEU A 354 27.26 -14.52 -8.97
C LEU A 354 27.41 -14.03 -10.42
N ASP A 355 28.37 -13.15 -10.70
CA ASP A 355 28.61 -12.62 -12.04
C ASP A 355 29.06 -13.74 -13.01
N ARG A 356 29.92 -14.66 -12.54
CA ARG A 356 30.34 -15.82 -13.35
C ARG A 356 29.17 -16.72 -13.72
N GLN A 357 28.34 -17.06 -12.74
CA GLN A 357 27.18 -17.95 -12.97
C GLN A 357 26.11 -17.27 -13.87
N LEU A 358 25.87 -15.98 -13.69
CA LEU A 358 24.94 -15.23 -14.55
C LEU A 358 25.45 -15.06 -15.99
N SER A 359 26.76 -15.11 -16.20
CA SER A 359 27.33 -15.09 -17.57
C SER A 359 27.18 -16.43 -18.28
N ASP A 360 26.95 -17.55 -17.58
CA ASP A 360 26.80 -18.91 -18.10
C ASP A 360 25.40 -19.50 -17.82
N LEU A 361 24.36 -18.69 -17.91
CA LEU A 361 22.98 -19.15 -17.65
C LEU A 361 22.49 -20.22 -18.62
N ALA A 362 23.07 -20.31 -19.81
CA ALA A 362 22.74 -21.35 -20.79
C ALA A 362 23.00 -22.77 -20.28
N GLY A 363 23.87 -22.91 -19.27
CA GLY A 363 24.15 -24.19 -18.62
C GLY A 363 23.14 -24.61 -17.56
N TYR A 364 22.07 -23.82 -17.28
CA TYR A 364 21.09 -24.10 -16.26
C TYR A 364 19.70 -24.29 -16.83
N ASP A 365 18.94 -25.25 -16.28
CA ASP A 365 17.52 -25.45 -16.56
C ASP A 365 16.65 -24.50 -15.73
N TRP A 366 17.07 -24.24 -14.49
CA TRP A 366 16.36 -23.37 -13.56
C TRP A 366 17.28 -22.39 -12.83
N VAL A 367 16.77 -21.18 -12.61
CA VAL A 367 17.31 -20.23 -11.65
C VAL A 367 16.29 -20.03 -10.53
N VAL A 368 16.66 -20.41 -9.32
CA VAL A 368 15.81 -20.34 -8.12
C VAL A 368 16.23 -19.18 -7.23
N VAL A 369 15.30 -18.29 -6.92
CA VAL A 369 15.54 -17.07 -6.11
C VAL A 369 14.66 -17.10 -4.87
N THR A 370 15.29 -17.12 -3.70
CA THR A 370 14.61 -17.34 -2.41
C THR A 370 14.26 -16.07 -1.65
N SER A 371 14.58 -14.88 -2.17
CA SER A 371 14.29 -13.61 -1.51
C SER A 371 14.27 -12.42 -2.47
N ARG A 372 13.58 -11.33 -2.09
CA ARG A 372 13.64 -10.05 -2.84
C ARG A 372 15.06 -9.52 -2.96
N ASN A 373 15.87 -9.65 -1.90
CA ASN A 373 17.26 -9.18 -1.91
C ASN A 373 18.11 -9.98 -2.90
N GLY A 374 17.87 -11.29 -3.03
CA GLY A 374 18.47 -12.13 -4.06
C GLY A 374 18.07 -11.68 -5.47
N ALA A 375 16.78 -11.38 -5.70
CA ALA A 375 16.30 -10.85 -6.97
C ALA A 375 16.98 -9.51 -7.32
N ARG A 376 17.01 -8.55 -6.39
CA ARG A 376 17.71 -7.27 -6.58
C ARG A 376 19.20 -7.41 -6.85
N ALA A 377 19.86 -8.36 -6.18
CA ALA A 377 21.29 -8.64 -6.43
C ALA A 377 21.53 -9.18 -7.85
N ILE A 378 20.67 -10.10 -8.30
CA ILE A 378 20.68 -10.62 -9.68
C ILE A 378 20.44 -9.49 -10.68
N SER A 379 19.43 -8.65 -10.47
CA SER A 379 19.12 -7.50 -11.32
C SER A 379 20.32 -6.55 -11.48
N ARG A 380 20.97 -6.20 -10.37
CA ARG A 380 22.17 -5.35 -10.38
C ARG A 380 23.33 -6.02 -11.13
N ALA A 381 23.52 -7.33 -10.95
CA ALA A 381 24.55 -8.08 -11.65
C ALA A 381 24.27 -8.18 -13.16
N ALA A 382 23.04 -8.46 -13.55
CA ALA A 382 22.61 -8.52 -14.95
C ALA A 382 22.80 -7.18 -15.67
N MET A 383 22.47 -6.06 -15.01
CA MET A 383 22.75 -4.70 -15.53
C MET A 383 24.24 -4.46 -15.74
N ARG A 384 25.10 -4.84 -14.78
CA ARG A 384 26.56 -4.71 -14.93
C ARG A 384 27.10 -5.51 -16.11
N LEU A 385 26.62 -6.74 -16.25
CA LEU A 385 27.06 -7.68 -17.29
C LEU A 385 26.45 -7.36 -18.66
N LYS A 386 25.48 -6.44 -18.72
CA LYS A 386 24.68 -6.14 -19.94
C LYS A 386 24.08 -7.41 -20.55
N THR A 387 23.77 -8.41 -19.74
CA THR A 387 23.17 -9.67 -20.14
C THR A 387 21.65 -9.62 -19.93
N LYS A 388 20.90 -10.22 -20.85
CA LYS A 388 19.47 -10.46 -20.67
C LYS A 388 19.31 -11.90 -20.20
N PRO A 389 18.93 -12.16 -18.92
CA PRO A 389 18.87 -13.51 -18.37
C PRO A 389 17.63 -14.28 -18.83
N ARG A 390 17.51 -14.58 -20.15
CA ARG A 390 16.29 -15.18 -20.74
C ARG A 390 16.41 -16.67 -21.09
N VAL A 391 17.50 -17.33 -20.75
CA VAL A 391 17.80 -18.69 -21.25
C VAL A 391 17.28 -19.80 -20.32
N ALA A 392 17.26 -19.58 -19.00
CA ALA A 392 16.78 -20.54 -18.02
C ALA A 392 15.33 -20.24 -17.58
N ARG A 393 14.63 -21.27 -17.06
CA ARG A 393 13.35 -21.07 -16.37
C ARG A 393 13.60 -20.46 -14.99
N TRP A 394 12.74 -19.56 -14.55
CA TRP A 394 12.90 -18.85 -13.30
C TRP A 394 11.87 -19.29 -12.26
N ALA A 395 12.32 -19.47 -11.03
CA ALA A 395 11.44 -19.75 -9.90
C ALA A 395 11.71 -18.79 -8.75
N ALA A 396 10.65 -18.26 -8.15
CA ALA A 396 10.72 -17.37 -7.00
C ALA A 396 9.97 -17.97 -5.81
N VAL A 397 10.45 -17.68 -4.59
CA VAL A 397 9.81 -18.17 -3.35
C VAL A 397 8.41 -17.61 -3.13
N GLY A 398 8.07 -16.48 -3.74
CA GLY A 398 6.77 -15.85 -3.59
C GLY A 398 6.59 -14.61 -4.45
N VAL A 399 5.38 -14.07 -4.43
CA VAL A 399 4.93 -12.96 -5.31
C VAL A 399 5.84 -11.74 -5.24
N ALA A 400 6.31 -11.35 -4.05
CA ALA A 400 7.18 -10.18 -3.89
C ALA A 400 8.55 -10.36 -4.58
N THR A 401 9.13 -11.58 -4.54
CA THR A 401 10.37 -11.91 -5.23
C THR A 401 10.16 -11.98 -6.74
N ALA A 402 9.05 -12.59 -7.17
CA ALA A 402 8.69 -12.64 -8.58
C ALA A 402 8.47 -11.25 -9.20
N ARG A 403 7.88 -10.31 -8.44
CA ARG A 403 7.69 -8.93 -8.89
C ARG A 403 9.02 -8.25 -9.19
N GLU A 404 10.03 -8.39 -8.31
CA GLU A 404 11.38 -7.85 -8.55
C GLU A 404 12.00 -8.45 -9.84
N LEU A 405 11.86 -9.77 -10.05
CA LEU A 405 12.37 -10.42 -11.26
C LEU A 405 11.60 -9.96 -12.53
N ARG A 406 10.29 -9.79 -12.44
CA ARG A 406 9.46 -9.30 -13.56
C ARG A 406 9.76 -7.85 -13.94
N ALA A 407 10.14 -7.02 -12.97
CA ALA A 407 10.58 -5.65 -13.24
C ALA A 407 11.81 -5.58 -14.15
N GLU A 408 12.61 -6.65 -14.19
CA GLU A 408 13.76 -6.81 -15.09
C GLU A 408 13.43 -7.48 -16.42
N GLY A 409 12.13 -7.67 -16.70
CA GLY A 409 11.64 -8.24 -17.95
C GLY A 409 11.60 -9.78 -17.99
N LEU A 410 11.69 -10.44 -16.85
CA LEU A 410 11.48 -11.89 -16.71
C LEU A 410 9.99 -12.17 -16.50
N THR A 411 9.24 -12.34 -17.59
CA THR A 411 7.77 -12.44 -17.55
C THR A 411 7.29 -13.80 -17.04
N ASP A 412 8.03 -14.88 -17.30
CA ASP A 412 7.66 -16.25 -16.91
C ASP A 412 8.45 -16.67 -15.66
N VAL A 413 7.90 -16.37 -14.49
CA VAL A 413 8.49 -16.75 -13.19
C VAL A 413 7.55 -17.68 -12.47
N TRP A 414 7.97 -18.94 -12.31
CA TRP A 414 7.23 -19.97 -11.59
C TRP A 414 7.15 -19.67 -10.09
N LEU A 415 6.00 -19.97 -9.47
CA LEU A 415 5.74 -19.78 -8.05
C LEU A 415 5.18 -21.07 -7.42
N PRO A 416 5.63 -21.45 -6.20
CA PRO A 416 5.01 -22.52 -5.46
C PRO A 416 3.64 -22.09 -4.92
N VAL A 417 2.76 -23.04 -4.69
CA VAL A 417 1.47 -22.82 -4.00
C VAL A 417 1.74 -22.45 -2.54
N GLU A 418 2.62 -23.19 -1.88
CA GLU A 418 3.14 -22.81 -0.56
C GLU A 418 4.31 -21.83 -0.72
N THR A 419 4.10 -20.54 -0.43
CA THR A 419 5.12 -19.49 -0.58
C THR A 419 6.22 -19.61 0.47
N SER A 420 7.03 -20.65 0.36
CA SER A 420 8.15 -20.99 1.25
C SER A 420 9.30 -21.66 0.48
N ALA A 421 10.49 -21.72 1.09
CA ALA A 421 11.60 -22.52 0.55
C ALA A 421 11.23 -24.02 0.46
N LEU A 422 10.43 -24.50 1.40
CA LEU A 422 9.91 -25.88 1.38
C LEU A 422 8.92 -26.09 0.24
N GLY A 423 8.05 -25.11 -0.04
CA GLY A 423 7.16 -25.13 -1.20
C GLY A 423 7.95 -25.26 -2.51
N ILE A 424 9.02 -24.48 -2.71
CA ILE A 424 9.90 -24.68 -3.87
C ILE A 424 10.50 -26.07 -3.87
N ALA A 425 11.02 -26.53 -2.73
CA ALA A 425 11.69 -27.83 -2.62
C ALA A 425 10.77 -29.01 -2.99
N ASN A 426 9.48 -28.89 -2.70
CA ASN A 426 8.48 -29.96 -2.92
C ASN A 426 7.81 -29.85 -4.29
N GLU A 427 7.50 -28.63 -4.74
CA GLU A 427 6.60 -28.38 -5.86
C GLU A 427 7.33 -28.01 -7.17
N LEU A 428 8.61 -27.56 -7.12
CA LEU A 428 9.35 -27.20 -8.35
C LEU A 428 9.33 -28.40 -9.31
N PRO A 429 8.88 -28.24 -10.58
CA PRO A 429 8.83 -29.34 -11.53
C PRO A 429 10.22 -29.66 -12.09
N VAL A 430 11.05 -30.27 -11.25
CA VAL A 430 12.44 -30.62 -11.55
C VAL A 430 12.55 -32.11 -11.90
N GLU A 431 13.33 -32.41 -12.94
CA GLU A 431 13.65 -33.76 -13.39
C GLU A 431 15.08 -34.14 -12.98
N THR A 432 15.35 -35.44 -12.88
CA THR A 432 16.70 -35.95 -12.56
C THR A 432 17.72 -35.47 -13.60
N GLY A 433 18.85 -34.97 -13.11
CA GLY A 433 19.94 -34.46 -13.93
C GLY A 433 19.79 -33.00 -14.34
N GLN A 434 18.66 -32.34 -14.05
CA GLN A 434 18.54 -30.91 -14.34
C GLN A 434 19.43 -30.07 -13.44
N ARG A 435 20.03 -29.04 -14.04
CA ARG A 435 20.96 -28.11 -13.38
C ARG A 435 20.20 -26.88 -12.86
N ILE A 436 20.35 -26.62 -11.57
CA ILE A 436 19.69 -25.51 -10.87
C ILE A 436 20.75 -24.54 -10.35
N LEU A 437 20.64 -23.26 -10.71
CA LEU A 437 21.33 -22.18 -10.04
C LEU A 437 20.46 -21.67 -8.88
N LEU A 438 20.90 -21.87 -7.63
CA LEU A 438 20.20 -21.39 -6.44
C LEU A 438 20.87 -20.13 -5.91
N ALA A 439 20.26 -18.96 -6.15
CA ALA A 439 20.73 -17.68 -5.64
C ALA A 439 20.13 -17.39 -4.26
N ARG A 440 20.98 -17.30 -3.24
CA ARG A 440 20.57 -17.16 -1.84
C ARG A 440 21.41 -16.16 -1.05
N GLY A 441 20.96 -15.78 0.14
CA GLY A 441 21.77 -15.03 1.09
C GLY A 441 22.82 -15.91 1.77
N ALA A 442 23.94 -15.33 2.20
CA ALA A 442 25.06 -16.04 2.83
C ALA A 442 24.66 -16.84 4.10
N LEU A 443 23.60 -16.42 4.81
CA LEU A 443 23.13 -17.07 6.04
C LEU A 443 21.93 -18.05 5.82
N ALA A 444 21.62 -18.38 4.57
CA ALA A 444 20.54 -19.34 4.27
C ALA A 444 20.96 -20.77 4.67
N ASP A 445 20.01 -21.57 5.15
CA ASP A 445 20.22 -23.00 5.46
C ASP A 445 20.24 -23.86 4.18
N ASP A 446 20.75 -25.09 4.30
CA ASP A 446 20.92 -26.02 3.17
C ASP A 446 19.69 -26.92 2.93
N VAL A 447 18.57 -26.66 3.60
CA VAL A 447 17.36 -27.51 3.52
C VAL A 447 16.83 -27.57 2.10
N LEU A 448 16.74 -26.40 1.42
CA LEU A 448 16.21 -26.33 0.05
C LEU A 448 17.13 -27.06 -0.93
N SER A 449 18.45 -26.77 -0.90
CA SER A 449 19.42 -27.38 -1.82
C SER A 449 19.53 -28.90 -1.59
N GLY A 450 19.53 -29.33 -0.32
CA GLY A 450 19.54 -30.75 0.04
C GLY A 450 18.32 -31.51 -0.50
N ARG A 451 17.12 -30.93 -0.38
CA ARG A 451 15.89 -31.54 -0.93
C ARG A 451 15.85 -31.56 -2.45
N LEU A 452 16.30 -30.52 -3.13
CA LEU A 452 16.38 -30.50 -4.60
C LEU A 452 17.38 -31.56 -5.10
N ARG A 453 18.53 -31.71 -4.43
CA ARG A 453 19.50 -32.78 -4.73
C ARG A 453 18.93 -34.18 -4.48
N SER A 454 18.16 -34.39 -3.41
CA SER A 454 17.50 -35.68 -3.14
C SER A 454 16.46 -36.06 -4.18
N ARG A 455 15.94 -35.08 -4.94
CA ARG A 455 15.04 -35.27 -6.09
C ARG A 455 15.81 -35.48 -7.42
N GLY A 456 17.14 -35.59 -7.37
CA GLY A 456 17.98 -35.86 -8.53
C GLY A 456 18.49 -34.62 -9.28
N ALA A 457 18.29 -33.41 -8.76
CA ALA A 457 18.80 -32.20 -9.38
C ALA A 457 20.28 -31.96 -9.06
N GLU A 458 21.01 -31.37 -10.01
CA GLU A 458 22.33 -30.81 -9.81
C GLU A 458 22.22 -29.35 -9.35
N VAL A 459 22.42 -29.08 -8.05
CA VAL A 459 22.23 -27.76 -7.47
C VAL A 459 23.57 -27.06 -7.29
N ASN A 460 23.74 -25.95 -8.01
CA ASN A 460 24.83 -25.01 -7.84
C ASN A 460 24.35 -23.82 -7.01
N GLU A 461 24.94 -23.61 -5.84
CA GLU A 461 24.55 -22.55 -4.93
C GLU A 461 25.46 -21.34 -5.10
N VAL A 462 24.86 -20.15 -5.18
CA VAL A 462 25.61 -18.90 -5.26
C VAL A 462 25.10 -17.90 -4.22
N VAL A 463 26.04 -17.29 -3.51
CA VAL A 463 25.73 -16.18 -2.59
C VAL A 463 25.44 -14.94 -3.42
N ALA A 464 24.21 -14.45 -3.33
CA ALA A 464 23.77 -13.24 -4.03
C ALA A 464 23.95 -11.97 -3.18
N TYR A 465 23.88 -12.09 -1.86
CA TYR A 465 24.06 -10.98 -0.93
C TYR A 465 24.50 -11.47 0.45
N VAL A 466 25.13 -10.56 1.19
CA VAL A 466 25.54 -10.75 2.58
C VAL A 466 24.70 -9.85 3.49
N THR A 467 24.29 -10.38 4.64
CA THR A 467 23.64 -9.58 5.69
C THR A 467 24.70 -9.19 6.70
N ARG A 468 25.00 -7.90 6.80
CA ARG A 468 25.85 -7.34 7.86
C ARG A 468 24.99 -6.92 9.04
N GLU A 469 25.37 -7.35 10.22
CA GLU A 469 24.76 -6.94 11.48
C GLU A 469 25.44 -5.68 12.00
N ALA A 470 24.69 -4.84 12.71
CA ALA A 470 25.18 -3.63 13.36
C ALA A 470 25.88 -2.62 12.42
N PRO A 471 25.23 -2.14 11.34
CA PRO A 471 25.87 -1.17 10.46
C PRO A 471 26.19 0.12 11.22
N ALA A 472 27.44 0.61 11.06
CA ALA A 472 27.93 1.80 11.78
C ALA A 472 27.08 3.06 11.52
N SER A 473 26.44 3.15 10.34
CA SER A 473 25.49 4.21 9.96
C SER A 473 24.30 4.32 10.90
N SER A 474 23.92 3.24 11.58
CA SER A 474 22.77 3.18 12.49
C SER A 474 23.09 3.57 13.94
N ARG A 475 24.36 3.83 14.27
CA ARG A 475 24.73 4.24 15.64
C ARG A 475 24.11 5.60 16.02
N ALA A 476 24.18 6.59 15.12
CA ALA A 476 23.64 7.91 15.38
C ALA A 476 22.10 7.91 15.44
N PRO A 477 21.35 7.26 14.54
CA PRO A 477 19.92 7.05 14.69
C PRO A 477 19.51 6.38 16.00
N LEU A 478 20.25 5.37 16.46
CA LEU A 478 19.97 4.69 17.72
C LEU A 478 20.18 5.64 18.93
N ALA A 479 21.28 6.38 18.97
CA ALA A 479 21.53 7.37 20.00
C ALA A 479 20.44 8.44 20.04
N GLY A 480 20.02 8.95 18.86
CA GLY A 480 18.92 9.90 18.74
C GLY A 480 17.59 9.35 19.26
N ALA A 481 17.32 8.06 19.06
CA ALA A 481 16.11 7.43 19.57
C ALA A 481 15.98 7.53 21.10
N PHE A 482 17.07 7.46 21.82
CA PHE A 482 17.10 7.56 23.29
C PHE A 482 17.31 9.00 23.80
N ALA A 483 17.95 9.86 23.01
CA ALA A 483 18.12 11.28 23.38
C ALA A 483 16.79 12.04 23.41
N ASP A 484 15.84 11.70 22.55
CA ASP A 484 14.54 12.37 22.40
C ASP A 484 13.44 11.80 23.32
N GLY A 485 13.75 10.86 24.22
CA GLY A 485 12.81 10.29 25.17
C GLY A 485 12.83 8.76 25.24
N THR A 486 11.79 8.17 25.84
CA THR A 486 11.68 6.72 26.02
C THR A 486 11.26 6.00 24.75
N VAL A 487 11.74 4.77 24.57
CA VAL A 487 11.27 3.82 23.57
C VAL A 487 10.28 2.87 24.26
N ASP A 488 9.15 2.58 23.63
CA ASP A 488 8.07 1.78 24.22
C ASP A 488 8.04 0.33 23.72
N ALA A 489 8.56 0.06 22.53
CA ALA A 489 8.74 -1.28 21.98
C ALA A 489 9.80 -1.31 20.86
N VAL A 490 10.25 -2.52 20.50
CA VAL A 490 11.14 -2.74 19.36
C VAL A 490 10.52 -3.79 18.42
N ILE A 491 10.56 -3.52 17.11
CA ILE A 491 10.03 -4.42 16.07
C ILE A 491 11.19 -5.07 15.33
N PHE A 492 11.20 -6.41 15.31
CA PHE A 492 12.23 -7.22 14.68
C PHE A 492 11.70 -8.06 13.51
N ALA A 493 12.43 -8.04 12.39
CA ALA A 493 12.12 -8.82 11.19
C ALA A 493 12.99 -10.08 11.03
N SER A 494 14.04 -10.23 11.82
CA SER A 494 14.94 -11.39 11.76
C SER A 494 15.74 -11.56 13.06
N PRO A 495 16.27 -12.76 13.34
CA PRO A 495 17.22 -12.96 14.46
C PRO A 495 18.50 -12.12 14.33
N SER A 496 18.98 -11.89 13.10
CA SER A 496 20.14 -11.02 12.84
C SER A 496 19.87 -9.56 13.24
N ALA A 497 18.63 -9.07 13.05
CA ALA A 497 18.26 -7.74 13.48
C ALA A 497 18.27 -7.59 15.01
N VAL A 498 17.91 -8.64 15.75
CA VAL A 498 18.00 -8.65 17.22
C VAL A 498 19.46 -8.50 17.65
N ARG A 499 20.36 -9.33 17.10
CA ARG A 499 21.80 -9.27 17.43
C ARG A 499 22.41 -7.95 16.99
N GLY A 500 22.09 -7.50 15.78
CA GLY A 500 22.60 -6.23 15.22
C GLY A 500 22.24 -5.03 16.07
N LEU A 501 20.98 -4.90 16.52
CA LEU A 501 20.54 -3.79 17.36
C LEU A 501 21.27 -3.81 18.71
N LEU A 502 21.37 -4.96 19.37
CA LEU A 502 22.03 -5.08 20.66
C LEU A 502 23.55 -4.88 20.58
N SER A 503 24.16 -5.18 19.43
CA SER A 503 25.59 -4.91 19.18
C SER A 503 25.87 -3.43 18.91
N LEU A 504 24.90 -2.67 18.40
CA LEU A 504 24.98 -1.22 18.23
C LEU A 504 24.84 -0.45 19.55
N ALA A 505 24.09 -1.01 20.49
CA ALA A 505 23.68 -0.34 21.73
C ALA A 505 24.83 -0.26 22.74
N THR A 506 24.91 0.85 23.46
CA THR A 506 25.67 0.96 24.71
C THR A 506 25.01 0.09 25.78
N ASP A 507 25.67 -0.10 26.93
CA ASP A 507 25.11 -0.93 28.02
C ASP A 507 23.80 -0.36 28.59
N ASP A 508 23.71 0.97 28.70
CA ASP A 508 22.48 1.66 29.15
C ASP A 508 21.35 1.53 28.12
N GLU A 509 21.64 1.76 26.83
CA GLU A 509 20.68 1.59 25.75
C GLU A 509 20.23 0.13 25.63
N ARG A 510 21.15 -0.83 25.77
CA ARG A 510 20.84 -2.26 25.76
C ARG A 510 19.89 -2.64 26.88
N SER A 511 20.14 -2.13 28.10
CA SER A 511 19.28 -2.33 29.25
C SER A 511 17.87 -1.77 28.98
N ALA A 512 17.78 -0.56 28.43
CA ALA A 512 16.52 0.06 28.06
C ALA A 512 15.78 -0.70 26.94
N ILE A 513 16.51 -1.21 25.91
CA ILE A 513 15.94 -2.03 24.82
C ILE A 513 15.38 -3.34 25.38
N LEU A 514 16.09 -4.03 26.28
CA LEU A 514 15.64 -5.31 26.84
C LEU A 514 14.44 -5.16 27.80
N ALA A 515 14.23 -3.97 28.36
CA ALA A 515 13.11 -3.66 29.25
C ALA A 515 11.78 -3.44 28.54
N VAL A 516 11.77 -3.25 27.23
CA VAL A 516 10.55 -3.01 26.43
C VAL A 516 10.15 -4.26 25.62
N PRO A 517 8.87 -4.37 25.18
CA PRO A 517 8.42 -5.49 24.35
C PRO A 517 9.19 -5.62 23.04
N ALA A 518 9.57 -6.84 22.70
CA ALA A 518 10.03 -7.24 21.38
C ALA A 518 8.85 -7.74 20.55
N ILE A 519 8.53 -7.05 19.46
CA ILE A 519 7.49 -7.45 18.49
C ILE A 519 8.19 -8.17 17.34
N CYS A 520 7.92 -9.44 17.16
CA CYS A 520 8.63 -10.31 16.23
C CYS A 520 7.74 -10.73 15.05
N ILE A 521 8.29 -10.72 13.84
CA ILE A 521 7.59 -11.09 12.61
C ILE A 521 7.19 -12.58 12.55
N GLY A 522 7.76 -13.41 13.41
CA GLY A 522 7.48 -14.85 13.44
C GLY A 522 8.40 -15.61 14.39
N PRO A 523 8.23 -16.95 14.48
CA PRO A 523 8.77 -17.81 15.54
C PRO A 523 10.31 -17.81 15.61
N ARG A 524 11.01 -17.81 14.48
CA ARG A 524 12.49 -17.74 14.45
C ARG A 524 13.02 -16.45 15.08
N THR A 525 12.37 -15.33 14.79
CA THR A 525 12.73 -14.01 15.35
C THR A 525 12.42 -13.96 16.84
N ALA A 526 11.26 -14.49 17.25
CA ALA A 526 10.87 -14.59 18.66
C ALA A 526 11.84 -15.47 19.48
N ALA A 527 12.31 -16.59 18.91
CA ALA A 527 13.36 -17.40 19.52
C ALA A 527 14.67 -16.62 19.70
N GLY A 528 15.08 -15.83 18.70
CA GLY A 528 16.25 -14.95 18.79
C GLY A 528 16.11 -13.89 19.86
N ALA A 529 14.95 -13.25 19.98
CA ALA A 529 14.66 -12.26 21.02
C ALA A 529 14.69 -12.91 22.43
N ARG A 530 14.16 -14.12 22.58
CA ARG A 530 14.19 -14.89 23.83
C ARG A 530 15.63 -15.20 24.27
N ALA A 531 16.44 -15.69 23.32
CA ALA A 531 17.85 -15.96 23.57
C ALA A 531 18.67 -14.71 23.93
N ALA A 532 18.24 -13.54 23.45
CA ALA A 532 18.85 -12.25 23.74
C ALA A 532 18.43 -11.65 25.10
N GLY A 533 17.45 -12.21 25.80
CA GLY A 533 17.04 -11.80 27.13
C GLY A 533 15.84 -10.85 27.19
N PHE A 534 15.06 -10.71 26.13
CA PHE A 534 13.81 -9.93 26.19
C PHE A 534 12.79 -10.60 27.12
N ALA A 535 12.25 -9.82 28.07
CA ALA A 535 11.26 -10.32 29.03
C ALA A 535 9.85 -10.45 28.42
N VAL A 536 9.48 -9.52 27.52
CA VAL A 536 8.17 -9.49 26.86
C VAL A 536 8.37 -9.66 25.37
N ILE A 537 7.85 -10.76 24.82
CA ILE A 537 7.93 -11.08 23.40
C ILE A 537 6.52 -11.29 22.87
N ARG A 538 6.24 -10.65 21.75
CA ARG A 538 5.01 -10.79 20.98
C ARG A 538 5.33 -11.27 19.58
N GLU A 539 4.60 -12.25 19.10
CA GLU A 539 4.80 -12.86 17.79
C GLU A 539 3.60 -12.58 16.89
N SER A 540 3.86 -12.07 15.70
CA SER A 540 2.81 -11.83 14.71
C SER A 540 2.32 -13.14 14.08
N SER A 541 1.02 -13.25 13.87
CA SER A 541 0.38 -14.39 13.22
C SER A 541 0.73 -14.48 11.73
N THR A 542 1.03 -13.37 11.10
CA THR A 542 1.43 -13.28 9.69
C THR A 542 2.63 -12.34 9.52
N ARG A 543 3.25 -12.36 8.33
CA ARG A 543 4.37 -11.46 7.99
C ARG A 543 3.91 -10.12 7.41
N GLU A 544 2.62 -9.83 7.44
CA GLU A 544 2.04 -8.61 6.90
C GLU A 544 2.29 -7.41 7.80
N ALA A 545 2.43 -6.24 7.18
CA ALA A 545 2.66 -5.00 7.91
C ALA A 545 1.47 -4.61 8.80
N SER A 546 0.24 -4.89 8.36
CA SER A 546 -1.00 -4.67 9.11
C SER A 546 -1.01 -5.46 10.41
N ALA A 547 -0.78 -6.78 10.35
CA ALA A 547 -0.77 -7.64 11.53
C ALA A 547 0.32 -7.24 12.54
N LEU A 548 1.51 -6.84 12.06
CA LEU A 548 2.57 -6.33 12.94
C LEU A 548 2.18 -5.02 13.63
N ALA A 549 1.54 -4.10 12.90
CA ALA A 549 1.11 -2.81 13.45
C ALA A 549 -0.02 -2.99 14.47
N GLU A 550 -1.02 -3.82 14.18
CA GLU A 550 -2.10 -4.17 15.11
C GLU A 550 -1.56 -4.79 16.40
N LEU A 551 -0.68 -5.80 16.28
CA LEU A 551 -0.05 -6.45 17.43
C LEU A 551 0.76 -5.45 18.28
N THR A 552 1.46 -4.51 17.61
CA THR A 552 2.21 -3.46 18.30
C THR A 552 1.27 -2.54 19.08
N ALA A 553 0.18 -2.10 18.43
CA ALA A 553 -0.82 -1.24 19.05
C ALA A 553 -1.48 -1.93 20.26
N GLU A 554 -1.92 -3.17 20.13
CA GLU A 554 -2.47 -3.96 21.24
C GLU A 554 -1.49 -4.09 22.41
N THR A 555 -0.21 -4.34 22.10
CA THR A 555 0.83 -4.50 23.12
C THR A 555 1.06 -3.22 23.91
N LEU A 556 1.05 -2.08 23.23
CA LEU A 556 1.25 -0.76 23.83
C LEU A 556 0.03 -0.28 24.63
N HIS A 557 -1.20 -0.55 24.15
CA HIS A 557 -2.43 -0.23 24.89
C HIS A 557 -2.54 -0.97 26.22
N ARG A 558 -2.12 -2.23 26.29
CA ARG A 558 -2.14 -3.03 27.54
C ARG A 558 -1.13 -2.53 28.59
N ARG A 559 -0.17 -1.67 28.23
CA ARG A 559 0.83 -1.10 29.16
C ARG A 559 0.40 0.20 29.82
N LYS A 560 -0.58 0.94 29.26
CA LYS A 560 -1.14 2.11 29.97
C LYS A 560 -2.02 1.60 31.12
N PRO A 561 -1.75 1.97 32.38
CA PRO A 561 -2.71 1.75 33.46
C PRO A 561 -4.01 2.48 33.09
N PRO A 562 -5.19 1.98 33.51
CA PRO A 562 -6.43 2.72 33.37
C PRO A 562 -6.21 4.12 33.98
N GLU A 563 -6.46 5.15 33.17
CA GLU A 563 -6.48 6.53 33.68
C GLU A 563 -7.42 6.53 34.88
N GLU A 564 -6.88 6.82 36.06
CA GLU A 564 -7.70 7.09 37.23
C GLU A 564 -8.70 8.17 36.81
N SER A 565 -9.96 7.80 36.80
CA SER A 565 -11.06 8.75 36.67
C SER A 565 -10.83 9.84 37.69
N ALA A 566 -10.41 11.03 37.24
CA ALA A 566 -10.31 12.20 38.08
C ALA A 566 -11.68 12.39 38.74
N GLY A 567 -11.76 12.02 39.97
CA GLY A 567 -12.94 12.15 40.78
C GLY A 567 -13.39 13.61 40.76
N VAL A 568 -14.61 13.80 40.31
CA VAL A 568 -15.38 15.01 40.54
C VAL A 568 -15.48 15.13 42.07
N ALA A 569 -14.61 15.93 42.64
CA ALA A 569 -14.79 16.41 44.02
C ALA A 569 -15.87 17.49 43.94
N THR A 570 -16.95 17.23 44.66
CA THR A 570 -18.11 18.06 44.97
C THR A 570 -17.76 19.51 45.31
#